data_19e7a92bd4d6e2db9c921f5cd4c93ab0
#
_entry.id   19e7a92bd4d6e2db9c921f5cd4c93ab0
#
_cell.length_a   1.000
_cell.length_b   1.000
_cell.length_c   1.000
_cell.angle_alpha   90.00
_cell.angle_beta   90.00
_cell.angle_gamma   90.00
#
_symmetry.space_group_name_H-M   'P 1'
#
loop_
_entity.id
_entity.type
_entity.pdbx_description
1 polymer ?
#
loop_
_entity_poly.entity_id
_entity_poly.type
_entity_poly.pdbx_seq_one_letter_code
_entity_poly.pdbx_strand_id
1 'polypeptide(L)'
;MGCICLQADYFSYLCIVRIKKSTNMKHNKHFKTCPKTGAIKRRDFIKASMLAAGAFSMNAFPYHAYASDTKKFATDRVMLGSTGIELSRLAMGTGTHGVNRNSNQTRKLGVKGLGELLHAAYDEGVNFWDSADQYGTHPHLKAGLEYVPREKVVIMSKTHATTEKEMWEDLDRFRKELGTDYIDIMLLHFMTDPNWPQIKKGAMNVLERAREDGIIRSHGVSCHTLGALQAAADSDWVQVDLARINPYASRMDGAVDEVVPVLKKMKSQGKAIIGMKVFGAGQLTDKVDECLQYALGQDFIDCFTIGQEGFNETKDLIKRIPDASVRG
;
A
#
# COMPACT_ATOMS: atom_id res chain seq x y z
N MET A 1 27.83 -39.47 14.62
CA MET A 1 26.47 -39.91 14.32
C MET A 1 25.63 -38.65 14.13
N GLY A 2 25.39 -38.31 12.88
CA GLY A 2 24.64 -37.13 12.51
C GLY A 2 23.16 -37.43 12.46
N CYS A 3 22.35 -36.46 12.86
CA CYS A 3 20.93 -36.42 12.51
C CYS A 3 20.68 -35.20 11.61
N ILE A 4 20.33 -35.52 10.39
CA ILE A 4 19.86 -34.59 9.37
C ILE A 4 18.39 -34.35 9.66
N CYS A 5 17.97 -33.09 9.85
CA CYS A 5 16.57 -32.71 9.89
C CYS A 5 16.15 -32.21 8.49
N LEU A 6 15.25 -32.97 7.88
CA LEU A 6 14.62 -32.69 6.59
C LEU A 6 13.50 -31.66 6.77
N GLN A 7 13.50 -30.70 5.86
CA GLN A 7 12.42 -29.76 5.57
C GLN A 7 11.12 -30.53 5.20
N ALA A 8 9.99 -30.11 5.72
CA ALA A 8 8.67 -30.59 5.30
C ALA A 8 7.92 -29.47 4.61
N ASP A 9 7.59 -29.73 3.36
CA ASP A 9 6.77 -28.90 2.48
C ASP A 9 5.30 -28.89 2.90
N TYR A 10 4.65 -27.75 2.83
CA TYR A 10 3.22 -27.59 2.99
C TYR A 10 2.49 -27.89 1.68
N PHE A 11 1.86 -29.05 1.60
CA PHE A 11 0.88 -29.37 0.56
C PHE A 11 -0.51 -29.64 1.15
N SER A 12 -1.46 -28.88 0.64
CA SER A 12 -2.88 -29.20 0.35
C SER A 12 -3.68 -30.10 1.29
N TYR A 13 -4.67 -29.54 1.97
CA TYR A 13 -5.84 -30.29 2.45
C TYR A 13 -7.04 -30.07 1.52
N LEU A 14 -7.29 -31.08 0.68
CA LEU A 14 -8.56 -31.25 -0.03
C LEU A 14 -9.48 -32.10 0.85
N CYS A 15 -10.58 -31.53 1.32
CA CYS A 15 -11.57 -32.26 2.10
C CYS A 15 -12.59 -32.88 1.14
N ILE A 16 -12.47 -34.23 0.90
CA ILE A 16 -13.45 -34.99 0.13
C ILE A 16 -14.52 -35.50 1.10
N VAL A 17 -15.73 -34.95 1.00
CA VAL A 17 -16.89 -35.47 1.70
C VAL A 17 -17.42 -36.70 0.94
N ARG A 18 -17.27 -37.87 1.53
CA ARG A 18 -17.78 -39.17 1.02
C ARG A 18 -19.20 -39.35 1.49
N ILE A 19 -20.18 -39.26 0.60
CA ILE A 19 -21.57 -39.59 0.88
C ILE A 19 -21.72 -41.12 0.89
N LYS A 20 -22.04 -41.70 2.03
CA LYS A 20 -22.46 -43.10 2.15
C LYS A 20 -23.93 -43.23 1.74
N LYS A 21 -24.18 -44.04 0.70
CA LYS A 21 -25.53 -44.55 0.37
C LYS A 21 -25.92 -45.59 1.40
N SER A 22 -27.05 -45.37 2.06
CA SER A 22 -27.77 -46.42 2.81
C SER A 22 -29.09 -46.68 2.13
N THR A 23 -29.21 -47.86 1.61
CA THR A 23 -30.47 -48.46 1.09
C THR A 23 -31.28 -49.02 2.26
N ASN A 24 -32.52 -48.56 2.40
CA ASN A 24 -33.58 -49.45 2.89
C ASN A 24 -34.97 -48.91 2.47
N MET A 25 -35.63 -49.67 1.63
CA MET A 25 -37.01 -49.49 1.21
C MET A 25 -37.99 -49.93 2.34
N LYS A 26 -38.99 -49.10 2.61
CA LYS A 26 -40.33 -49.60 2.99
C LYS A 26 -41.39 -48.73 2.32
N HIS A 27 -42.22 -49.40 1.52
CA HIS A 27 -43.41 -48.87 0.89
C HIS A 27 -44.42 -48.31 1.91
N ASN A 28 -44.90 -47.09 1.65
CA ASN A 28 -46.27 -46.77 2.04
C ASN A 28 -46.87 -45.80 0.97
N LYS A 29 -47.95 -46.29 0.35
CA LYS A 29 -48.73 -45.60 -0.66
C LYS A 29 -49.64 -44.57 0.05
N HIS A 30 -49.44 -43.29 -0.25
CA HIS A 30 -50.50 -42.29 -0.21
C HIS A 30 -50.27 -41.28 -1.36
N PHE A 31 -51.09 -41.44 -2.39
CA PHE A 31 -51.26 -40.44 -3.43
C PHE A 31 -51.84 -39.16 -2.79
N LYS A 32 -51.07 -38.12 -2.69
CA LYS A 32 -51.57 -36.73 -2.55
C LYS A 32 -51.37 -36.00 -3.86
N THR A 33 -52.50 -35.52 -4.35
CA THR A 33 -52.68 -34.74 -5.58
C THR A 33 -51.69 -33.58 -5.68
N CYS A 34 -51.07 -33.47 -6.86
CA CYS A 34 -50.22 -32.35 -7.25
C CYS A 34 -51.03 -31.02 -7.22
N PRO A 35 -50.56 -29.93 -6.60
CA PRO A 35 -51.21 -28.67 -6.68
C PRO A 35 -51.02 -28.10 -8.09
N LYS A 36 -52.11 -27.63 -8.68
CA LYS A 36 -52.15 -26.95 -10.00
C LYS A 36 -51.10 -25.83 -10.02
N THR A 37 -50.20 -25.86 -10.98
CA THR A 37 -49.28 -24.78 -11.29
C THR A 37 -50.05 -23.50 -11.59
N GLY A 38 -50.16 -22.64 -10.58
CA GLY A 38 -50.70 -21.28 -10.73
C GLY A 38 -49.73 -20.50 -11.65
N ALA A 39 -50.24 -20.01 -12.78
CA ALA A 39 -49.49 -19.15 -13.65
C ALA A 39 -48.92 -17.94 -12.87
N ILE A 40 -47.60 -17.80 -12.82
CA ILE A 40 -46.92 -16.68 -12.18
C ILE A 40 -47.38 -15.41 -12.91
N LYS A 41 -48.03 -14.48 -12.19
CA LYS A 41 -48.48 -13.22 -12.78
C LYS A 41 -47.28 -12.43 -13.30
N ARG A 42 -47.41 -11.84 -14.48
CA ARG A 42 -46.32 -11.07 -15.14
C ARG A 42 -45.65 -10.08 -14.20
N ARG A 43 -46.40 -9.51 -13.25
CA ARG A 43 -45.89 -8.58 -12.22
C ARG A 43 -44.96 -9.26 -11.18
N ASP A 44 -45.21 -10.50 -10.85
CA ASP A 44 -44.41 -11.28 -9.87
C ASP A 44 -43.14 -11.82 -10.52
N PHE A 45 -43.19 -12.15 -11.83
CA PHE A 45 -42.03 -12.47 -12.64
C PHE A 45 -41.09 -11.26 -12.80
N ILE A 46 -41.63 -10.08 -13.04
CA ILE A 46 -40.85 -8.83 -13.15
C ILE A 46 -40.18 -8.49 -11.80
N LYS A 47 -40.89 -8.67 -10.68
CA LYS A 47 -40.31 -8.46 -9.35
C LYS A 47 -39.24 -9.48 -9.01
N ALA A 48 -39.43 -10.74 -9.36
CA ALA A 48 -38.42 -11.79 -9.16
C ALA A 48 -37.20 -11.60 -10.09
N SER A 49 -37.39 -11.12 -11.32
CA SER A 49 -36.29 -10.81 -12.24
C SER A 49 -35.52 -9.53 -11.81
N MET A 50 -36.17 -8.54 -11.20
CA MET A 50 -35.48 -7.37 -10.62
C MET A 50 -34.67 -7.74 -9.37
N LEU A 51 -35.17 -8.67 -8.54
CA LEU A 51 -34.44 -9.22 -7.41
C LEU A 51 -33.24 -10.10 -7.87
N ALA A 52 -33.42 -10.87 -8.94
CA ALA A 52 -32.33 -11.67 -9.51
C ALA A 52 -31.27 -10.81 -10.23
N ALA A 53 -31.70 -9.73 -10.92
CA ALA A 53 -30.75 -8.78 -11.52
C ALA A 53 -29.97 -8.00 -10.43
N GLY A 54 -30.59 -7.69 -9.29
CA GLY A 54 -29.90 -7.09 -8.14
C GLY A 54 -28.89 -8.04 -7.47
N ALA A 55 -29.12 -9.36 -7.51
CA ALA A 55 -28.19 -10.34 -6.95
C ALA A 55 -26.96 -10.61 -7.85
N PHE A 56 -27.07 -10.37 -9.16
CA PHE A 56 -25.94 -10.50 -10.10
C PHE A 56 -24.97 -9.32 -10.07
N SER A 57 -25.39 -8.17 -9.50
CA SER A 57 -24.50 -6.98 -9.37
C SER A 57 -23.71 -6.93 -8.06
N MET A 58 -23.88 -7.91 -7.14
CA MET A 58 -23.24 -7.92 -5.82
C MET A 58 -21.73 -8.27 -5.85
N ASN A 59 -21.15 -8.60 -7.01
CA ASN A 59 -19.71 -8.86 -7.16
C ASN A 59 -18.96 -7.78 -7.96
N ALA A 60 -19.62 -6.72 -8.38
CA ALA A 60 -18.94 -5.62 -9.05
C ALA A 60 -18.38 -4.65 -8.01
N PHE A 61 -17.13 -4.21 -8.22
CA PHE A 61 -16.52 -3.18 -7.38
C PHE A 61 -17.39 -1.91 -7.36
N PRO A 62 -17.71 -1.35 -6.18
CA PRO A 62 -18.65 -0.24 -6.06
C PRO A 62 -17.97 1.10 -6.41
N TYR A 63 -17.65 1.33 -7.68
CA TYR A 63 -16.97 2.54 -8.15
C TYR A 63 -17.60 3.84 -7.65
N HIS A 64 -18.92 3.95 -7.70
CA HIS A 64 -19.68 5.13 -7.27
C HIS A 64 -19.45 5.50 -5.79
N ALA A 65 -19.13 4.52 -4.94
CA ALA A 65 -18.89 4.78 -3.50
C ALA A 65 -17.54 5.48 -3.25
N TYR A 66 -16.63 5.42 -4.21
CA TYR A 66 -15.28 5.99 -4.12
C TYR A 66 -15.03 7.09 -5.17
N ALA A 67 -16.04 7.41 -5.99
CA ALA A 67 -15.92 8.46 -6.99
C ALA A 67 -15.75 9.82 -6.30
N SER A 68 -14.83 10.62 -6.80
CA SER A 68 -14.62 12.02 -6.39
C SER A 68 -15.46 12.96 -7.26
N ASP A 69 -15.95 14.05 -6.70
CA ASP A 69 -16.65 15.11 -7.45
C ASP A 69 -15.72 15.81 -8.46
N THR A 70 -14.42 15.78 -8.21
CA THR A 70 -13.41 16.39 -9.06
C THR A 70 -12.29 15.42 -9.38
N LYS A 71 -11.71 15.55 -10.60
CA LYS A 71 -10.55 14.75 -10.99
C LYS A 71 -9.36 15.04 -10.09
N LYS A 72 -8.71 13.96 -9.63
CA LYS A 72 -7.44 13.97 -8.90
C LYS A 72 -6.34 13.52 -9.85
N PHE A 73 -5.24 14.25 -9.91
CA PHE A 73 -4.13 13.94 -10.80
C PHE A 73 -2.94 13.35 -10.02
N ALA A 74 -2.13 12.55 -10.69
CA ALA A 74 -0.89 11.99 -10.14
C ALA A 74 0.07 13.10 -9.66
N THR A 75 0.05 14.22 -10.36
CA THR A 75 0.93 15.38 -10.18
C THR A 75 0.38 16.46 -9.27
N ASP A 76 -0.86 16.30 -8.76
CA ASP A 76 -1.41 17.24 -7.78
C ASP A 76 -0.45 17.43 -6.62
N ARG A 77 -0.20 18.67 -6.24
CA ARG A 77 0.54 18.99 -5.02
C ARG A 77 -0.40 18.84 -3.83
N VAL A 78 -0.05 17.93 -2.94
CA VAL A 78 -0.80 17.63 -1.73
C VAL A 78 0.05 17.87 -0.50
N MET A 79 -0.59 18.37 0.56
CA MET A 79 0.05 18.55 1.85
C MET A 79 0.13 17.21 2.58
N LEU A 80 1.32 16.84 3.03
CA LEU A 80 1.55 15.60 3.78
C LEU A 80 1.16 15.79 5.26
N GLY A 81 -0.10 15.51 5.59
CA GLY A 81 -0.63 15.73 6.94
C GLY A 81 -0.32 17.13 7.47
N SER A 82 0.17 17.21 8.70
CA SER A 82 0.60 18.47 9.35
C SER A 82 2.11 18.76 9.24
N THR A 83 2.86 18.01 8.38
CA THR A 83 4.34 18.11 8.33
C THR A 83 4.87 19.38 7.65
N GLY A 84 4.03 20.12 6.92
CA GLY A 84 4.46 21.25 6.09
C GLY A 84 5.22 20.84 4.82
N ILE A 85 5.21 19.55 4.46
CA ILE A 85 5.81 19.02 3.22
C ILE A 85 4.74 18.93 2.15
N GLU A 86 4.95 19.59 1.02
CA GLU A 86 4.12 19.48 -0.16
C GLU A 86 4.80 18.59 -1.21
N LEU A 87 4.06 17.63 -1.77
CA LEU A 87 4.60 16.64 -2.69
C LEU A 87 3.54 16.19 -3.71
N SER A 88 3.95 15.46 -4.75
CA SER A 88 3.02 14.90 -5.74
C SER A 88 2.18 13.77 -5.13
N ARG A 89 0.91 13.69 -5.53
CA ARG A 89 -0.02 12.63 -5.10
C ARG A 89 0.51 11.23 -5.38
N LEU A 90 1.18 11.02 -6.52
CA LEU A 90 1.88 9.78 -6.85
C LEU A 90 3.36 9.91 -6.47
N ALA A 91 3.90 8.90 -5.80
CA ALA A 91 5.34 8.71 -5.62
C ALA A 91 5.91 7.69 -6.61
N MET A 92 7.15 7.94 -7.04
CA MET A 92 8.00 6.96 -7.70
C MET A 92 8.51 5.95 -6.68
N GLY A 93 7.88 4.77 -6.60
CA GLY A 93 8.34 3.67 -5.76
C GLY A 93 9.54 2.94 -6.40
N THR A 94 10.63 2.82 -5.67
CA THR A 94 11.86 2.18 -6.18
C THR A 94 12.14 0.81 -5.54
N GLY A 95 11.22 0.28 -4.74
CA GLY A 95 11.41 -0.90 -3.91
C GLY A 95 10.57 -2.13 -4.29
N THR A 96 10.24 -2.33 -5.57
CA THR A 96 9.53 -3.55 -5.99
C THR A 96 10.37 -4.78 -5.67
N HIS A 97 9.84 -5.70 -4.82
CA HIS A 97 10.58 -6.84 -4.26
C HIS A 97 11.94 -6.44 -3.66
N GLY A 98 11.97 -5.27 -2.97
CA GLY A 98 13.17 -4.71 -2.38
C GLY A 98 13.63 -5.47 -1.13
N VAL A 99 14.80 -6.13 -1.19
CA VAL A 99 15.42 -6.87 -0.12
C VAL A 99 16.95 -6.95 -0.33
N ASN A 100 17.71 -7.04 0.77
CA ASN A 100 19.16 -7.17 0.73
C ASN A 100 19.85 -6.11 -0.14
N ARG A 101 19.45 -4.86 -0.01
CA ARG A 101 19.94 -3.71 -0.78
C ARG A 101 19.79 -3.89 -2.29
N ASN A 102 18.68 -4.51 -2.72
CA ASN A 102 18.38 -4.75 -4.11
C ASN A 102 16.86 -4.70 -4.37
N SER A 103 16.43 -4.25 -5.53
CA SER A 103 15.04 -4.21 -5.97
C SER A 103 14.91 -4.60 -7.45
N ASN A 104 13.70 -4.75 -7.96
CA ASN A 104 13.51 -4.98 -9.39
C ASN A 104 14.12 -3.82 -10.20
N GLN A 105 13.92 -2.60 -9.75
CA GLN A 105 14.44 -1.40 -10.41
C GLN A 105 15.96 -1.39 -10.48
N THR A 106 16.65 -1.72 -9.36
CA THR A 106 18.12 -1.76 -9.36
C THR A 106 18.65 -2.84 -10.30
N ARG A 107 18.01 -4.02 -10.32
CA ARG A 107 18.43 -5.13 -11.19
C ARG A 107 18.18 -4.87 -12.67
N LYS A 108 17.03 -4.25 -13.01
CA LYS A 108 16.61 -4.07 -14.41
C LYS A 108 17.23 -2.85 -15.04
N LEU A 109 17.37 -1.75 -14.30
CA LEU A 109 17.72 -0.44 -14.83
C LEU A 109 19.16 -0.03 -14.49
N GLY A 110 19.73 -0.56 -13.43
CA GLY A 110 21.02 -0.08 -12.89
C GLY A 110 20.95 1.37 -12.43
N VAL A 111 22.10 1.92 -12.00
CA VAL A 111 22.17 3.27 -11.43
C VAL A 111 21.70 4.32 -12.43
N LYS A 112 22.26 4.30 -13.64
CA LYS A 112 21.95 5.29 -14.68
C LYS A 112 20.48 5.22 -15.11
N GLY A 113 19.99 4.04 -15.47
CA GLY A 113 18.63 3.88 -16.00
C GLY A 113 17.53 4.22 -14.98
N LEU A 114 17.74 3.92 -13.69
CA LEU A 114 16.78 4.35 -12.67
C LEU A 114 16.88 5.86 -12.41
N GLY A 115 18.08 6.47 -12.46
CA GLY A 115 18.24 7.90 -12.38
C GLY A 115 17.52 8.63 -13.52
N GLU A 116 17.64 8.14 -14.75
CA GLU A 116 16.92 8.65 -15.93
C GLU A 116 15.40 8.48 -15.80
N LEU A 117 14.92 7.36 -15.25
CA LEU A 117 13.49 7.13 -14.99
C LEU A 117 12.94 8.11 -13.95
N LEU A 118 13.69 8.38 -12.87
CA LEU A 118 13.32 9.37 -11.84
C LEU A 118 13.26 10.79 -12.42
N HIS A 119 14.21 11.16 -13.25
CA HIS A 119 14.21 12.44 -13.97
C HIS A 119 12.99 12.55 -14.90
N ALA A 120 12.74 11.53 -15.74
CA ALA A 120 11.59 11.53 -16.63
C ALA A 120 10.25 11.62 -15.89
N ALA A 121 10.12 10.98 -14.71
CA ALA A 121 8.94 11.12 -13.87
C ALA A 121 8.80 12.53 -13.27
N TYR A 122 9.92 13.17 -12.92
CA TYR A 122 9.94 14.56 -12.47
C TYR A 122 9.48 15.52 -13.56
N ASP A 123 9.92 15.34 -14.81
CA ASP A 123 9.50 16.15 -15.96
C ASP A 123 7.98 16.03 -16.21
N GLU A 124 7.39 14.89 -15.91
CA GLU A 124 5.93 14.71 -15.94
C GLU A 124 5.23 15.28 -14.68
N GLY A 125 5.97 15.86 -13.72
CA GLY A 125 5.44 16.50 -12.52
C GLY A 125 5.40 15.63 -11.26
N VAL A 126 5.94 14.40 -11.28
CA VAL A 126 6.03 13.51 -10.10
C VAL A 126 7.33 13.80 -9.35
N ASN A 127 7.25 14.57 -8.25
CA ASN A 127 8.42 14.99 -7.47
C ASN A 127 8.64 14.21 -6.17
N PHE A 128 7.84 13.19 -5.87
CA PHE A 128 8.00 12.37 -4.68
C PHE A 128 8.70 11.05 -5.04
N TRP A 129 9.89 10.81 -4.44
CA TRP A 129 10.72 9.63 -4.67
C TRP A 129 10.79 8.79 -3.41
N ASP A 130 10.28 7.55 -3.49
CA ASP A 130 10.23 6.60 -2.40
C ASP A 130 11.37 5.58 -2.48
N SER A 131 12.25 5.61 -1.49
CA SER A 131 13.41 4.74 -1.33
C SER A 131 13.43 4.05 0.04
N ALA A 132 14.38 3.18 0.27
CA ALA A 132 14.78 2.62 1.56
C ALA A 132 16.19 2.05 1.49
N ASP A 133 16.88 1.94 2.63
CA ASP A 133 18.16 1.24 2.69
C ASP A 133 18.08 -0.17 2.13
N GLN A 134 17.04 -0.91 2.54
CA GLN A 134 16.80 -2.28 2.09
C GLN A 134 16.66 -2.43 0.57
N TYR A 135 16.27 -1.36 -0.15
CA TYR A 135 16.12 -1.39 -1.60
C TYR A 135 17.43 -1.15 -2.35
N GLY A 136 18.43 -0.56 -1.70
CA GLY A 136 19.71 -0.21 -2.29
C GLY A 136 19.64 0.87 -3.35
N THR A 137 18.64 1.74 -3.29
CA THR A 137 18.33 2.70 -4.36
C THR A 137 18.89 4.10 -4.11
N HIS A 138 19.54 4.39 -2.97
CA HIS A 138 20.12 5.71 -2.71
C HIS A 138 21.10 6.18 -3.81
N PRO A 139 22.06 5.38 -4.30
CA PRO A 139 22.93 5.79 -5.40
C PRO A 139 22.18 6.09 -6.71
N HIS A 140 21.03 5.45 -6.90
CA HIS A 140 20.17 5.65 -8.08
C HIS A 140 19.42 6.98 -7.99
N LEU A 141 18.93 7.32 -6.78
CA LEU A 141 18.34 8.64 -6.53
C LEU A 141 19.36 9.74 -6.70
N LYS A 142 20.60 9.53 -6.23
CA LYS A 142 21.72 10.46 -6.47
C LYS A 142 21.93 10.72 -7.96
N ALA A 143 21.92 9.67 -8.79
CA ALA A 143 22.03 9.83 -10.24
C ALA A 143 20.83 10.63 -10.82
N GLY A 144 19.63 10.48 -10.29
CA GLY A 144 18.49 11.31 -10.65
C GLY A 144 18.67 12.78 -10.25
N LEU A 145 19.31 13.06 -9.11
CA LEU A 145 19.61 14.40 -8.65
C LEU A 145 20.69 15.13 -9.48
N GLU A 146 21.40 14.45 -10.38
CA GLU A 146 22.28 15.11 -11.36
C GLU A 146 21.48 15.92 -12.39
N TYR A 147 20.20 15.61 -12.58
CA TYR A 147 19.29 16.26 -13.54
C TYR A 147 18.28 17.20 -12.89
N VAL A 148 17.99 17.02 -11.59
CA VAL A 148 16.91 17.72 -10.89
C VAL A 148 17.46 18.40 -9.64
N PRO A 149 17.21 19.71 -9.41
CA PRO A 149 17.60 20.37 -8.16
C PRO A 149 17.01 19.67 -6.94
N ARG A 150 17.84 19.40 -5.93
CA ARG A 150 17.47 18.64 -4.72
C ARG A 150 16.22 19.18 -4.01
N GLU A 151 16.09 20.49 -3.93
CA GLU A 151 14.97 21.17 -3.27
C GLU A 151 13.65 21.08 -4.05
N LYS A 152 13.65 20.60 -5.28
CA LYS A 152 12.46 20.40 -6.11
C LYS A 152 11.84 19.01 -5.96
N VAL A 153 12.54 18.09 -5.32
CA VAL A 153 12.05 16.74 -5.06
C VAL A 153 11.91 16.47 -3.56
N VAL A 154 10.96 15.62 -3.21
CA VAL A 154 10.77 15.08 -1.87
C VAL A 154 11.28 13.64 -1.85
N ILE A 155 12.25 13.36 -0.98
CA ILE A 155 12.84 12.02 -0.84
C ILE A 155 12.39 11.41 0.48
N MET A 156 11.78 10.23 0.39
CA MET A 156 11.52 9.37 1.52
C MET A 156 12.52 8.22 1.54
N SER A 157 13.10 7.96 2.72
CA SER A 157 13.90 6.76 2.96
C SER A 157 13.48 6.07 4.26
N LYS A 158 13.98 4.85 4.46
CA LYS A 158 13.57 3.98 5.57
C LYS A 158 14.77 3.19 6.10
N THR A 159 14.81 2.97 7.43
CA THR A 159 15.87 2.24 8.11
C THR A 159 15.34 1.16 9.04
N HIS A 160 16.14 0.15 9.30
CA HIS A 160 15.91 -0.85 10.34
C HIS A 160 16.62 -0.52 11.67
N ALA A 161 17.34 0.58 11.76
CA ALA A 161 18.08 0.99 12.97
C ALA A 161 17.21 0.91 14.22
N THR A 162 17.81 0.52 15.34
CA THR A 162 17.15 0.33 16.63
C THR A 162 17.77 1.23 17.69
N THR A 163 19.09 1.34 17.71
CA THR A 163 19.85 2.11 18.66
C THR A 163 20.16 3.52 18.15
N GLU A 164 20.53 4.42 19.04
CA GLU A 164 21.00 5.77 18.69
C GLU A 164 22.21 5.72 17.75
N LYS A 165 23.16 4.83 18.04
CA LYS A 165 24.38 4.67 17.24
C LYS A 165 24.05 4.26 15.80
N GLU A 166 23.28 3.18 15.64
CA GLU A 166 22.87 2.69 14.33
C GLU A 166 22.14 3.77 13.52
N MET A 167 21.28 4.55 14.19
CA MET A 167 20.49 5.57 13.52
C MET A 167 21.35 6.72 13.00
N TRP A 168 22.33 7.20 13.78
CA TRP A 168 23.28 8.21 13.33
C TRP A 168 24.14 7.69 12.18
N GLU A 169 24.66 6.45 12.27
CA GLU A 169 25.42 5.81 11.21
C GLU A 169 24.62 5.70 9.92
N ASP A 170 23.34 5.34 10.01
CA ASP A 170 22.44 5.28 8.84
C ASP A 170 22.17 6.66 8.25
N LEU A 171 21.86 7.69 9.05
CA LEU A 171 21.63 9.04 8.54
C LEU A 171 22.86 9.61 7.81
N ASP A 172 24.06 9.40 8.35
CA ASP A 172 25.30 9.84 7.72
C ASP A 172 25.57 9.10 6.42
N ARG A 173 25.38 7.78 6.43
CA ARG A 173 25.56 6.94 5.25
C ARG A 173 24.53 7.28 4.16
N PHE A 174 23.26 7.43 4.51
CA PHE A 174 22.21 7.71 3.53
C PHE A 174 22.41 9.06 2.85
N ARG A 175 22.80 10.10 3.61
CA ARG A 175 23.12 11.41 3.01
C ARG A 175 24.30 11.33 2.04
N LYS A 176 25.35 10.56 2.36
CA LYS A 176 26.48 10.32 1.45
C LYS A 176 26.07 9.55 0.19
N GLU A 177 25.26 8.49 0.36
CA GLU A 177 24.76 7.68 -0.76
C GLU A 177 23.84 8.48 -1.68
N LEU A 178 22.97 9.32 -1.11
CA LEU A 178 22.07 10.21 -1.83
C LEU A 178 22.77 11.46 -2.40
N GLY A 179 23.92 11.84 -1.86
CA GLY A 179 24.61 13.07 -2.23
C GLY A 179 23.87 14.34 -1.82
N THR A 180 23.26 14.36 -0.62
CA THR A 180 22.45 15.47 -0.11
C THR A 180 22.69 15.67 1.38
N ASP A 181 22.48 16.88 1.88
CA ASP A 181 22.64 17.22 3.29
C ASP A 181 21.42 16.85 4.15
N TYR A 182 20.27 16.62 3.53
CA TYR A 182 19.01 16.29 4.25
C TYR A 182 18.17 15.27 3.52
N ILE A 183 17.26 14.61 4.28
CA ILE A 183 16.23 13.69 3.79
C ILE A 183 14.87 14.27 4.20
N ASP A 184 13.87 14.30 3.30
CA ASP A 184 12.58 14.90 3.64
C ASP A 184 11.79 14.05 4.62
N ILE A 185 11.69 12.73 4.38
CA ILE A 185 10.91 11.82 5.20
C ILE A 185 11.77 10.61 5.57
N MET A 186 11.96 10.37 6.87
CA MET A 186 12.72 9.24 7.38
C MET A 186 11.84 8.32 8.21
N LEU A 187 11.68 7.06 7.79
CA LEU A 187 10.79 6.10 8.45
C LEU A 187 11.59 4.97 9.13
N LEU A 188 11.10 4.53 10.29
CA LEU A 188 11.44 3.22 10.83
C LEU A 188 10.72 2.17 9.99
N HIS A 189 11.50 1.24 9.40
CA HIS A 189 11.03 0.33 8.38
C HIS A 189 10.50 -0.97 8.98
N PHE A 190 9.31 -1.41 8.51
CA PHE A 190 8.80 -2.76 8.72
C PHE A 190 8.46 -3.07 10.18
N MET A 191 7.68 -2.22 10.84
CA MET A 191 7.24 -2.48 12.22
C MET A 191 6.22 -3.61 12.26
N THR A 192 6.52 -4.67 13.01
CA THR A 192 5.67 -5.87 13.15
C THR A 192 5.26 -6.14 14.60
N ASP A 193 6.03 -5.67 15.57
CA ASP A 193 5.78 -5.83 17.00
C ASP A 193 5.00 -4.60 17.53
N PRO A 194 3.90 -4.76 18.28
CA PRO A 194 3.20 -3.65 18.89
C PRO A 194 4.05 -2.88 19.91
N ASN A 195 5.12 -3.48 20.45
CA ASN A 195 6.05 -2.82 21.38
C ASN A 195 7.18 -2.07 20.64
N TRP A 196 7.09 -1.89 19.32
CA TRP A 196 8.13 -1.19 18.55
C TRP A 196 8.51 0.19 19.12
N PRO A 197 7.60 0.98 19.76
CA PRO A 197 8.00 2.28 20.31
C PRO A 197 9.05 2.15 21.41
N GLN A 198 8.98 1.11 22.23
CA GLN A 198 9.96 0.81 23.27
C GLN A 198 11.25 0.24 22.66
N ILE A 199 11.11 -0.69 21.73
CA ILE A 199 12.23 -1.36 21.05
C ILE A 199 13.08 -0.34 20.25
N LYS A 200 12.42 0.60 19.55
CA LYS A 200 13.06 1.61 18.68
C LYS A 200 13.35 2.95 19.35
N LYS A 201 13.20 3.05 20.67
CA LYS A 201 13.31 4.31 21.41
C LYS A 201 14.61 5.05 21.12
N GLY A 202 15.75 4.37 21.03
CA GLY A 202 17.04 4.97 20.67
C GLY A 202 17.03 5.62 19.29
N ALA A 203 16.55 4.90 18.27
CA ALA A 203 16.42 5.43 16.92
C ALA A 203 15.42 6.60 16.84
N MET A 204 14.30 6.51 17.57
CA MET A 204 13.30 7.59 17.66
C MET A 204 13.88 8.88 18.21
N ASN A 205 14.64 8.81 19.31
CA ASN A 205 15.30 9.97 19.92
C ASN A 205 16.26 10.67 18.94
N VAL A 206 16.96 9.89 18.11
CA VAL A 206 17.85 10.45 17.08
C VAL A 206 17.06 11.15 15.99
N LEU A 207 15.95 10.57 15.53
CA LEU A 207 15.14 11.18 14.47
C LEU A 207 14.48 12.49 14.92
N GLU A 208 14.11 12.62 16.22
CA GLU A 208 13.66 13.90 16.78
C GLU A 208 14.76 14.96 16.71
N ARG A 209 15.97 14.64 17.20
CA ARG A 209 17.13 15.55 17.13
C ARG A 209 17.52 15.88 15.69
N ALA A 210 17.56 14.88 14.81
CA ALA A 210 17.87 15.07 13.39
C ALA A 210 16.85 15.99 12.69
N ARG A 211 15.60 16.00 13.12
CA ARG A 211 14.59 16.94 12.62
C ARG A 211 14.84 18.36 13.16
N GLU A 212 15.17 18.52 14.42
CA GLU A 212 15.54 19.82 15.00
C GLU A 212 16.77 20.42 14.34
N ASP A 213 17.75 19.58 13.98
CA ASP A 213 19.00 19.95 13.31
C ASP A 213 18.81 20.15 11.78
N GLY A 214 17.61 19.91 11.20
CA GLY A 214 17.33 20.04 9.78
C GLY A 214 17.92 18.94 8.91
N ILE A 215 18.43 17.85 9.50
CA ILE A 215 18.94 16.67 8.79
C ILE A 215 17.79 15.87 8.18
N ILE A 216 16.62 15.88 8.79
CA ILE A 216 15.37 15.39 8.22
C ILE A 216 14.28 16.44 8.41
N ARG A 217 13.20 16.36 7.58
CA ARG A 217 12.07 17.27 7.72
C ARG A 217 10.91 16.63 8.48
N SER A 218 10.75 15.29 8.37
CA SER A 218 9.71 14.54 9.08
C SER A 218 10.13 13.10 9.31
N HIS A 219 9.52 12.47 10.32
CA HIS A 219 9.78 11.08 10.68
C HIS A 219 8.48 10.30 10.91
N GLY A 220 8.60 8.97 10.91
CA GLY A 220 7.47 8.10 11.15
C GLY A 220 7.81 6.64 10.96
N VAL A 221 6.84 5.85 10.52
CA VAL A 221 6.95 4.39 10.44
C VAL A 221 6.36 3.81 9.14
N SER A 222 6.71 2.57 8.85
CA SER A 222 5.91 1.69 7.99
C SER A 222 5.54 0.43 8.77
N CYS A 223 4.24 0.20 8.96
CA CYS A 223 3.74 -0.93 9.73
C CYS A 223 3.43 -2.14 8.85
N HIS A 224 3.56 -3.36 9.42
CA HIS A 224 3.31 -4.62 8.72
C HIS A 224 2.51 -5.62 9.56
N THR A 225 1.86 -5.16 10.63
CA THR A 225 0.84 -5.88 11.41
C THR A 225 -0.15 -4.87 11.99
N LEU A 226 -1.38 -5.31 12.25
CA LEU A 226 -2.42 -4.46 12.85
C LEU A 226 -2.00 -3.93 14.24
N GLY A 227 -1.36 -4.77 15.05
CA GLY A 227 -0.87 -4.36 16.37
C GLY A 227 0.20 -3.26 16.31
N ALA A 228 1.13 -3.34 15.35
CA ALA A 228 2.13 -2.30 15.13
C ALA A 228 1.50 -1.00 14.61
N LEU A 229 0.49 -1.10 13.74
CA LEU A 229 -0.27 0.04 13.21
C LEU A 229 -1.08 0.74 14.32
N GLN A 230 -1.71 -0.04 15.21
CA GLN A 230 -2.42 0.51 16.38
C GLN A 230 -1.46 1.26 17.30
N ALA A 231 -0.27 0.70 17.58
CA ALA A 231 0.77 1.38 18.35
C ALA A 231 1.24 2.68 17.67
N ALA A 232 1.32 2.71 16.34
CA ALA A 232 1.63 3.93 15.59
C ALA A 232 0.52 4.99 15.70
N ALA A 233 -0.74 4.57 15.73
CA ALA A 233 -1.87 5.47 15.95
C ALA A 233 -1.86 6.08 17.36
N ASP A 234 -1.40 5.34 18.37
CA ASP A 234 -1.34 5.78 19.75
C ASP A 234 -0.06 6.58 20.11
N SER A 235 0.93 6.59 19.23
CA SER A 235 2.21 7.27 19.44
C SER A 235 2.18 8.70 18.90
N ASP A 236 2.32 9.71 19.76
CA ASP A 236 2.44 11.12 19.36
C ASP A 236 3.71 11.39 18.55
N TRP A 237 4.71 10.52 18.65
CA TRP A 237 5.95 10.63 17.91
C TRP A 237 5.75 10.45 16.40
N VAL A 238 4.76 9.65 15.95
CA VAL A 238 4.53 9.36 14.53
C VAL A 238 3.91 10.57 13.84
N GLN A 239 4.63 11.15 12.89
CA GLN A 239 4.15 12.21 12.01
C GLN A 239 3.66 11.65 10.66
N VAL A 240 4.31 10.59 10.15
CA VAL A 240 4.01 9.95 8.86
C VAL A 240 3.88 8.45 9.05
N ASP A 241 2.82 7.86 8.52
CA ASP A 241 2.67 6.41 8.37
C ASP A 241 2.60 6.01 6.90
N LEU A 242 3.43 5.07 6.50
CA LEU A 242 3.41 4.44 5.20
C LEU A 242 2.59 3.15 5.30
N ALA A 243 1.28 3.27 5.02
CA ALA A 243 0.25 2.28 5.28
C ALA A 243 -0.04 1.39 4.08
N ARG A 244 -0.19 0.09 4.32
CA ARG A 244 -0.64 -0.88 3.30
C ARG A 244 -2.14 -0.77 3.12
N ILE A 245 -2.60 -0.42 1.90
CA ILE A 245 -4.02 -0.16 1.65
C ILE A 245 -4.46 -0.54 0.24
N ASN A 246 -5.50 -1.36 0.14
CA ASN A 246 -6.24 -1.67 -1.08
C ASN A 246 -7.62 -2.26 -0.70
N PRO A 247 -8.58 -2.36 -1.66
CA PRO A 247 -9.94 -2.83 -1.33
C PRO A 247 -10.06 -4.33 -1.03
N TYR A 248 -9.00 -5.11 -1.26
CA TYR A 248 -9.02 -6.58 -1.17
C TYR A 248 -8.22 -7.13 0.02
N ALA A 249 -7.78 -6.30 0.94
CA ALA A 249 -6.91 -6.64 2.07
C ALA A 249 -5.61 -7.39 1.66
N SER A 250 -5.27 -7.37 0.35
CA SER A 250 -4.09 -8.07 -0.15
C SER A 250 -2.81 -7.42 0.38
N ARG A 251 -2.02 -8.20 1.15
CA ARG A 251 -0.79 -7.69 1.78
C ARG A 251 -0.99 -6.50 2.73
N MET A 252 -2.18 -6.32 3.26
CA MET A 252 -2.49 -5.33 4.31
C MET A 252 -2.14 -5.83 5.71
N ASP A 253 -2.24 -4.95 6.69
CA ASP A 253 -1.93 -5.22 8.10
C ASP A 253 -3.03 -6.01 8.82
N GLY A 254 -4.21 -6.06 8.24
CA GLY A 254 -5.42 -6.75 8.70
C GLY A 254 -6.51 -6.64 7.63
N ALA A 255 -7.73 -6.97 8.00
CA ALA A 255 -8.88 -6.76 7.13
C ALA A 255 -9.14 -5.26 6.90
N VAL A 256 -9.82 -4.91 5.82
CA VAL A 256 -10.06 -3.50 5.45
C VAL A 256 -10.83 -2.77 6.56
N ASP A 257 -11.84 -3.41 7.14
CA ASP A 257 -12.66 -2.89 8.23
C ASP A 257 -11.93 -2.77 9.57
N GLU A 258 -10.79 -3.45 9.74
CA GLU A 258 -9.90 -3.29 10.90
C GLU A 258 -8.88 -2.15 10.68
N VAL A 259 -8.27 -2.08 9.49
CA VAL A 259 -7.19 -1.13 9.18
C VAL A 259 -7.73 0.29 8.97
N VAL A 260 -8.81 0.45 8.22
CA VAL A 260 -9.35 1.79 7.86
C VAL A 260 -9.70 2.65 9.08
N PRO A 261 -10.36 2.13 10.13
CA PRO A 261 -10.64 2.94 11.34
C PRO A 261 -9.37 3.45 12.01
N VAL A 262 -8.29 2.65 12.03
CA VAL A 262 -7.00 3.07 12.63
C VAL A 262 -6.38 4.20 11.81
N LEU A 263 -6.36 4.09 10.47
CA LEU A 263 -5.83 5.14 9.60
C LEU A 263 -6.65 6.44 9.69
N LYS A 264 -7.98 6.34 9.77
CA LYS A 264 -8.86 7.51 10.02
C LYS A 264 -8.57 8.18 11.36
N LYS A 265 -8.35 7.39 12.43
CA LYS A 265 -7.91 7.91 13.72
C LYS A 265 -6.58 8.67 13.59
N MET A 266 -5.57 8.10 12.94
CA MET A 266 -4.28 8.76 12.70
C MET A 266 -4.45 10.07 11.92
N LYS A 267 -5.27 10.05 10.87
CA LYS A 267 -5.58 11.26 10.09
C LYS A 267 -6.25 12.35 10.92
N SER A 268 -7.21 12.00 11.79
CA SER A 268 -7.87 12.96 12.68
C SER A 268 -6.93 13.60 13.72
N GLN A 269 -5.79 12.97 13.98
CA GLN A 269 -4.70 13.46 14.82
C GLN A 269 -3.70 14.35 14.05
N GLY A 270 -3.93 14.60 12.75
CA GLY A 270 -3.03 15.38 11.91
C GLY A 270 -1.85 14.59 11.32
N LYS A 271 -1.77 13.28 11.56
CA LYS A 271 -0.72 12.43 11.00
C LYS A 271 -0.92 12.28 9.49
N ALA A 272 0.19 12.19 8.78
CA ALA A 272 0.20 11.95 7.35
C ALA A 272 0.05 10.45 7.04
N ILE A 273 -0.75 10.12 6.03
CA ILE A 273 -0.93 8.74 5.56
C ILE A 273 -0.50 8.65 4.11
N ILE A 274 0.56 7.88 3.87
CA ILE A 274 1.03 7.52 2.53
C ILE A 274 0.57 6.10 2.24
N GLY A 275 -0.28 5.90 1.21
CA GLY A 275 -0.71 4.57 0.81
C GLY A 275 0.41 3.80 0.10
N MET A 276 0.63 2.54 0.48
CA MET A 276 1.49 1.60 -0.26
C MET A 276 0.78 0.28 -0.51
N LYS A 277 1.36 -0.59 -1.34
CA LYS A 277 0.78 -1.89 -1.74
C LYS A 277 -0.62 -1.75 -2.34
N VAL A 278 -0.88 -0.64 -3.00
CA VAL A 278 -2.16 -0.35 -3.67
C VAL A 278 -2.56 -1.50 -4.60
N PHE A 279 -1.59 -2.10 -5.30
CA PHE A 279 -1.81 -3.28 -6.15
C PHE A 279 -1.44 -4.61 -5.46
N GLY A 280 -1.52 -4.70 -4.12
CA GLY A 280 -1.29 -5.92 -3.36
C GLY A 280 0.09 -6.55 -3.60
N ALA A 281 1.15 -5.74 -3.82
CA ALA A 281 2.49 -6.22 -4.21
C ALA A 281 2.49 -7.04 -5.52
N GLY A 282 1.68 -6.66 -6.50
CA GLY A 282 1.55 -7.31 -7.80
C GLY A 282 0.45 -8.37 -7.89
N GLN A 283 -0.27 -8.66 -6.79
CA GLN A 283 -1.36 -9.64 -6.78
C GLN A 283 -2.69 -9.09 -7.36
N LEU A 284 -2.80 -7.78 -7.56
CA LEU A 284 -4.01 -7.08 -8.01
C LEU A 284 -3.78 -6.31 -9.32
N THR A 285 -2.87 -6.77 -10.16
CA THR A 285 -2.56 -6.13 -11.45
C THR A 285 -3.66 -6.28 -12.49
N ASP A 286 -4.60 -7.18 -12.28
CA ASP A 286 -5.85 -7.32 -13.04
C ASP A 286 -6.97 -6.36 -12.58
N LYS A 287 -6.76 -5.64 -11.45
CA LYS A 287 -7.73 -4.76 -10.77
C LYS A 287 -7.20 -3.35 -10.53
N VAL A 288 -6.36 -2.87 -11.45
CA VAL A 288 -5.65 -1.58 -11.30
C VAL A 288 -6.63 -0.43 -11.06
N ASP A 289 -7.68 -0.30 -11.88
CA ASP A 289 -8.64 0.81 -11.79
C ASP A 289 -9.44 0.78 -10.48
N GLU A 290 -9.84 -0.41 -10.01
CA GLU A 290 -10.53 -0.58 -8.72
C GLU A 290 -9.64 -0.17 -7.54
N CYS A 291 -8.39 -0.60 -7.56
CA CYS A 291 -7.41 -0.26 -6.52
C CYS A 291 -7.05 1.23 -6.51
N LEU A 292 -6.88 1.83 -7.68
CA LEU A 292 -6.63 3.27 -7.80
C LEU A 292 -7.82 4.08 -7.31
N GLN A 293 -9.03 3.75 -7.75
CA GLN A 293 -10.22 4.46 -7.32
C GLN A 293 -10.44 4.33 -5.81
N TYR A 294 -10.26 3.14 -5.26
CA TYR A 294 -10.36 2.93 -3.82
C TYR A 294 -9.38 3.84 -3.06
N ALA A 295 -8.10 3.86 -3.44
CA ALA A 295 -7.10 4.68 -2.77
C ALA A 295 -7.38 6.19 -2.93
N LEU A 296 -7.81 6.61 -4.12
CA LEU A 296 -8.17 8.00 -4.42
C LEU A 296 -9.46 8.45 -3.71
N GLY A 297 -10.39 7.53 -3.46
CA GLY A 297 -11.65 7.79 -2.77
C GLY A 297 -11.52 7.91 -1.25
N GLN A 298 -10.36 7.56 -0.67
CA GLN A 298 -10.16 7.70 0.77
C GLN A 298 -9.71 9.12 1.13
N ASP A 299 -10.44 9.78 2.01
CA ASP A 299 -10.16 11.14 2.50
C ASP A 299 -8.98 11.20 3.48
N PHE A 300 -8.64 10.06 4.09
CA PHE A 300 -7.53 9.93 5.03
C PHE A 300 -6.17 9.67 4.35
N ILE A 301 -6.13 9.31 3.07
CA ILE A 301 -4.89 9.10 2.31
C ILE A 301 -4.45 10.43 1.67
N ASP A 302 -3.25 10.91 2.03
CA ASP A 302 -2.69 12.13 1.43
C ASP A 302 -2.15 11.86 0.01
N CYS A 303 -1.36 10.82 -0.12
CA CYS A 303 -0.70 10.39 -1.34
C CYS A 303 -0.40 8.89 -1.29
N PHE A 304 0.16 8.33 -2.36
CA PHE A 304 0.50 6.91 -2.38
C PHE A 304 1.74 6.63 -3.25
N THR A 305 2.44 5.54 -2.91
CA THR A 305 3.60 5.07 -3.66
C THR A 305 3.27 3.79 -4.43
N ILE A 306 3.69 3.75 -5.69
CA ILE A 306 3.59 2.57 -6.56
C ILE A 306 4.97 2.32 -7.16
N GLY A 307 5.43 1.07 -7.10
CA GLY A 307 6.68 0.65 -7.76
C GLY A 307 6.55 0.74 -9.27
N GLN A 308 7.49 1.39 -9.91
CA GLN A 308 7.52 1.56 -11.37
C GLN A 308 8.88 1.09 -11.89
N GLU A 309 8.86 0.26 -12.89
CA GLU A 309 10.05 -0.42 -13.46
C GLU A 309 10.38 0.09 -14.87
N GLY A 310 9.63 1.10 -15.37
CA GLY A 310 9.82 1.72 -16.66
C GLY A 310 8.90 2.91 -16.89
N PHE A 311 9.30 3.80 -17.81
CA PHE A 311 8.58 5.05 -18.07
C PHE A 311 7.15 4.87 -18.61
N ASN A 312 6.90 3.75 -19.30
CA ASN A 312 5.55 3.44 -19.77
C ASN A 312 4.58 3.19 -18.61
N GLU A 313 5.04 2.59 -17.51
CA GLU A 313 4.23 2.38 -16.30
C GLU A 313 3.91 3.74 -15.63
N THR A 314 4.89 4.65 -15.58
CA THR A 314 4.69 6.01 -15.09
C THR A 314 3.63 6.75 -15.90
N LYS A 315 3.73 6.72 -17.22
CA LYS A 315 2.74 7.34 -18.13
C LYS A 315 1.36 6.73 -18.00
N ASP A 316 1.27 5.41 -17.89
CA ASP A 316 -0.01 4.72 -17.70
C ASP A 316 -0.69 5.17 -16.40
N LEU A 317 0.05 5.24 -15.28
CA LEU A 317 -0.48 5.73 -14.00
C LEU A 317 -0.93 7.19 -14.08
N ILE A 318 -0.12 8.07 -14.66
CA ILE A 318 -0.48 9.48 -14.84
C ILE A 318 -1.77 9.64 -15.64
N LYS A 319 -1.96 8.80 -16.67
CA LYS A 319 -3.18 8.80 -17.49
C LYS A 319 -4.39 8.21 -16.76
N ARG A 320 -4.22 7.11 -16.01
CA ARG A 320 -5.32 6.38 -15.35
C ARG A 320 -5.86 7.08 -14.11
N ILE A 321 -4.99 7.68 -13.31
CA ILE A 321 -5.38 8.28 -12.02
C ILE A 321 -6.54 9.27 -12.14
N PRO A 322 -6.54 10.23 -13.09
CA PRO A 322 -7.65 11.16 -13.23
C PRO A 322 -8.98 10.47 -13.56
N ASP A 323 -8.97 9.49 -14.45
CA ASP A 323 -10.20 8.79 -14.84
C ASP A 323 -10.69 7.85 -13.74
N ALA A 324 -9.78 7.14 -13.05
CA ALA A 324 -10.12 6.31 -11.89
C ALA A 324 -10.74 7.14 -10.76
N SER A 325 -10.30 8.38 -10.54
CA SER A 325 -10.77 9.22 -9.42
C SER A 325 -12.25 9.60 -9.50
N VAL A 326 -12.83 9.68 -10.69
CA VAL A 326 -14.23 10.10 -10.94
C VAL A 326 -15.11 9.01 -11.50
N ARG A 327 -14.57 7.80 -11.69
CA ARG A 327 -15.32 6.68 -12.28
C ARG A 327 -16.49 6.27 -11.40
N GLY A 328 -17.73 6.41 -11.90
CA GLY A 328 -18.97 6.08 -11.24
C GLY A 328 -19.71 4.90 -11.86
#